data_5ae613fc2f111412a2aeb1168faa41a8
#
_entry.id   5ae613fc2f111412a2aeb1168faa41a8
#
_cell.length_a   1.000
_cell.length_b   1.000
_cell.length_c   1.000
_cell.angle_alpha   90.00
_cell.angle_beta   90.00
_cell.angle_gamma   90.00
#
_symmetry.space_group_name_H-M   'P 1'
#
loop_
_entity.id
_entity.type
_entity.pdbx_description
1 polymer ?
#
loop_
_entity_poly.entity_id
_entity_poly.type
_entity_poly.pdbx_seq_one_letter_code
_entity_poly.pdbx_strand_id
1 'polypeptide(L)'
;MGGRKRRAGYLCPGQFQFVTPRAVAITPPSLADLRRDLSFQAVFAGFLTVFVGLAGTVTLLFQAAQAMRLSHDQTASWLLASCISVGVTGVLLSWRFRAPVVTAYALPGIVLLIHDGGQFAYAEVIGTLIVVALALLVLGYSGLFERLSSRVPGPLAAAVLAGILIPFGLRSFAALPASPVVVGSMVAVYLLGRALFTRYAVPAVLLVGLLASLLTGGMSLVALSQVGGGWLHLVFTAPALSGRALLVIGVPTLVLCLATQHLLGLAVMRASGYARVPASPLEGFTALTSVLSAPFGAHTTTLAAITAALCAGPEAHPDVGRRYVAGLSSEVFYLLAGLSGGVLAGVFAALPISLVQALAGLALIATILNSLTLAMQEPRWREAALLTVLVTASGLSVLGIGSGFWGLVVGTLSAWLLEVGARRRGEVRPESVPHLPPSLEAQPLEARPPEIQTSAQETVR
;
A
#
# COMPACT_ATOMS: atom_id res chain seq x y z
N MET A 1 14.37 -63.88 18.60
CA MET A 1 15.05 -62.81 17.84
C MET A 1 13.98 -61.97 17.17
N GLY A 2 13.57 -60.91 17.83
CA GLY A 2 12.46 -60.03 17.39
C GLY A 2 12.98 -58.63 17.04
N GLY A 3 13.03 -58.34 15.74
CA GLY A 3 13.44 -57.04 15.23
C GLY A 3 12.34 -55.97 15.38
N ARG A 4 12.53 -55.03 16.28
CA ARG A 4 11.71 -53.82 16.40
C ARG A 4 12.03 -52.84 15.24
N LYS A 5 11.15 -52.77 14.24
CA LYS A 5 11.14 -51.67 13.25
C LYS A 5 10.72 -50.38 13.93
N ARG A 6 11.65 -49.42 14.08
CA ARG A 6 11.37 -48.04 14.43
C ARG A 6 10.58 -47.42 13.28
N ARG A 7 9.32 -47.09 13.52
CA ARG A 7 8.53 -46.20 12.63
C ARG A 7 9.06 -44.79 12.77
N ALA A 8 9.61 -44.23 11.70
CA ALA A 8 9.90 -42.83 11.58
C ALA A 8 8.56 -42.08 11.63
N GLY A 9 8.36 -41.31 12.69
CA GLY A 9 7.23 -40.42 12.82
C GLY A 9 7.36 -39.26 11.82
N TYR A 10 6.49 -39.23 10.83
CA TYR A 10 6.30 -38.03 10.02
C TYR A 10 5.71 -36.97 10.94
N LEU A 11 6.47 -35.89 11.17
CA LEU A 11 5.96 -34.68 11.80
C LEU A 11 4.86 -34.12 10.93
N CYS A 12 3.63 -34.17 11.41
CA CYS A 12 2.50 -33.45 10.82
C CYS A 12 2.84 -31.95 10.81
N PRO A 13 2.63 -31.26 9.67
CA PRO A 13 2.72 -29.79 9.66
C PRO A 13 1.69 -29.24 10.65
N GLY A 14 2.16 -28.35 11.53
CA GLY A 14 1.42 -27.83 12.65
C GLY A 14 0.00 -27.37 12.27
N GLN A 15 -0.94 -27.85 13.05
CA GLN A 15 -2.28 -27.31 13.10
C GLN A 15 -2.16 -25.82 13.45
N PHE A 16 -2.37 -24.95 12.45
CA PHE A 16 -2.73 -23.57 12.72
C PHE A 16 -4.06 -23.61 13.48
N GLN A 17 -3.98 -23.57 14.79
CA GLN A 17 -5.14 -23.25 15.60
C GLN A 17 -5.54 -21.82 15.22
N PHE A 18 -6.59 -21.69 14.42
CA PHE A 18 -7.32 -20.44 14.31
C PHE A 18 -7.86 -20.12 15.71
N VAL A 19 -7.07 -19.38 16.47
CA VAL A 19 -7.56 -18.71 17.68
C VAL A 19 -8.65 -17.78 17.18
N THR A 20 -9.91 -18.12 17.46
CA THR A 20 -11.04 -17.22 17.20
C THR A 20 -10.71 -15.88 17.84
N PRO A 21 -10.52 -14.79 17.06
CA PRO A 21 -10.06 -13.54 17.61
C PRO A 21 -11.11 -13.05 18.61
N ARG A 22 -10.73 -12.90 19.88
CA ARG A 22 -11.53 -12.13 20.83
C ARG A 22 -11.83 -10.79 20.17
N ALA A 23 -13.11 -10.48 20.00
CA ALA A 23 -13.55 -9.25 19.37
C ALA A 23 -12.90 -8.06 20.09
N VAL A 24 -11.98 -7.38 19.40
CA VAL A 24 -11.33 -6.18 19.91
C VAL A 24 -12.39 -5.11 20.11
N ALA A 25 -12.45 -4.52 21.30
CA ALA A 25 -13.36 -3.43 21.60
C ALA A 25 -12.97 -2.21 20.75
N ILE A 26 -13.93 -1.62 20.05
CA ILE A 26 -13.74 -0.44 19.17
C ILE A 26 -13.77 0.88 19.97
N THR A 27 -13.53 0.82 21.27
CA THR A 27 -13.46 2.01 22.11
C THR A 27 -12.08 2.63 22.06
N PRO A 28 -11.96 3.96 21.91
CA PRO A 28 -10.67 4.63 21.97
C PRO A 28 -9.92 4.29 23.26
N PRO A 29 -8.60 4.04 23.19
CA PRO A 29 -7.81 3.77 24.37
C PRO A 29 -7.67 5.03 25.21
N SER A 30 -7.59 4.88 26.52
CA SER A 30 -7.19 5.96 27.42
C SER A 30 -5.67 6.16 27.36
N LEU A 31 -5.18 7.31 27.87
CA LEU A 31 -3.73 7.53 28.02
C LEU A 31 -3.07 6.52 28.96
N ALA A 32 -3.82 6.03 29.96
CA ALA A 32 -3.35 4.97 30.86
C ALA A 32 -3.22 3.63 30.10
N ASP A 33 -4.16 3.33 29.20
CA ASP A 33 -4.05 2.15 28.34
C ASP A 33 -2.83 2.24 27.44
N LEU A 34 -2.60 3.40 26.80
CA LEU A 34 -1.43 3.60 25.96
C LEU A 34 -0.13 3.34 26.70
N ARG A 35 0.03 3.88 27.91
CA ARG A 35 1.23 3.66 28.74
C ARG A 35 1.43 2.18 29.09
N ARG A 36 0.35 1.46 29.40
CA ARG A 36 0.39 0.04 29.71
C ARG A 36 0.70 -0.82 28.48
N ASP A 37 0.15 -0.44 27.32
CA ASP A 37 0.22 -1.22 26.09
C ASP A 37 1.48 -0.89 25.27
N LEU A 38 2.21 0.19 25.64
CA LEU A 38 3.46 0.60 25.00
C LEU A 38 4.52 -0.50 25.18
N SER A 39 5.09 -0.95 24.07
CA SER A 39 6.18 -1.92 24.07
C SER A 39 7.23 -1.55 23.02
N PHE A 40 8.49 -1.83 23.31
CA PHE A 40 9.59 -1.63 22.35
C PHE A 40 9.30 -2.33 21.02
N GLN A 41 8.75 -3.54 21.07
CA GLN A 41 8.41 -4.35 19.91
C GLN A 41 7.38 -3.66 19.00
N ALA A 42 6.31 -3.08 19.60
CA ALA A 42 5.29 -2.36 18.85
C ALA A 42 5.85 -1.06 18.23
N VAL A 43 6.64 -0.30 19.01
CA VAL A 43 7.29 0.92 18.52
C VAL A 43 8.28 0.62 17.39
N PHE A 44 9.08 -0.43 17.53
CA PHE A 44 10.03 -0.85 16.51
C PHE A 44 9.33 -1.35 15.24
N ALA A 45 8.21 -2.07 15.37
CA ALA A 45 7.39 -2.47 14.22
C ALA A 45 6.85 -1.25 13.46
N GLY A 46 6.41 -0.22 14.20
CA GLY A 46 6.01 1.06 13.60
C GLY A 46 7.16 1.77 12.87
N PHE A 47 8.34 1.87 13.49
CA PHE A 47 9.54 2.41 12.85
C PHE A 47 9.88 1.65 11.57
N LEU A 48 9.91 0.32 11.65
CA LEU A 48 10.24 -0.53 10.50
C LEU A 48 9.24 -0.38 9.36
N THR A 49 7.97 -0.22 9.68
CA THR A 49 6.89 0.05 8.72
C THR A 49 7.18 1.31 7.91
N VAL A 50 7.52 2.40 8.57
CA VAL A 50 7.85 3.68 7.92
C VAL A 50 9.16 3.60 7.15
N PHE A 51 10.19 2.98 7.74
CA PHE A 51 11.48 2.82 7.08
C PHE A 51 11.36 2.04 5.77
N VAL A 52 10.66 0.91 5.78
CA VAL A 52 10.40 0.09 4.58
C VAL A 52 9.51 0.85 3.58
N GLY A 53 8.49 1.53 4.08
CA GLY A 53 7.58 2.33 3.26
C GLY A 53 8.30 3.47 2.55
N LEU A 54 9.03 4.30 3.29
CA LEU A 54 9.74 5.47 2.73
C LEU A 54 10.90 5.06 1.82
N ALA A 55 11.68 4.04 2.16
CA ALA A 55 12.78 3.58 1.32
C ALA A 55 12.33 3.22 -0.11
N GLY A 56 11.11 2.69 -0.24
CA GLY A 56 10.54 2.37 -1.55
C GLY A 56 9.84 3.54 -2.24
N THR A 57 9.23 4.45 -1.49
CA THR A 57 8.28 5.43 -2.04
C THR A 57 8.85 6.83 -2.19
N VAL A 58 9.78 7.26 -1.31
CA VAL A 58 10.40 8.59 -1.38
C VAL A 58 11.11 8.80 -2.72
N THR A 59 11.82 7.80 -3.21
CA THR A 59 12.49 7.84 -4.51
C THR A 59 11.52 8.11 -5.66
N LEU A 60 10.34 7.51 -5.64
CA LEU A 60 9.31 7.72 -6.66
C LEU A 60 8.72 9.11 -6.57
N LEU A 61 8.53 9.65 -5.36
CA LEU A 61 8.08 11.01 -5.15
C LEU A 61 9.07 12.01 -5.77
N PHE A 62 10.38 11.82 -5.55
CA PHE A 62 11.38 12.69 -6.18
C PHE A 62 11.43 12.55 -7.69
N GLN A 63 11.26 11.36 -8.24
CA GLN A 63 11.14 11.17 -9.69
C GLN A 63 9.92 11.90 -10.25
N ALA A 64 8.77 11.83 -9.59
CA ALA A 64 7.57 12.56 -9.98
C ALA A 64 7.79 14.08 -9.90
N ALA A 65 8.43 14.58 -8.83
CA ALA A 65 8.79 15.99 -8.69
C ALA A 65 9.69 16.47 -9.83
N GLN A 66 10.70 15.67 -10.20
CA GLN A 66 11.58 15.96 -11.33
C GLN A 66 10.82 15.95 -12.68
N ALA A 67 9.95 14.95 -12.90
CA ALA A 67 9.13 14.87 -14.11
C ALA A 67 8.21 16.08 -14.28
N MET A 68 7.66 16.58 -13.18
CA MET A 68 6.83 17.79 -13.16
C MET A 68 7.63 19.10 -13.03
N ARG A 69 8.96 19.02 -12.96
CA ARG A 69 9.88 20.18 -12.82
C ARG A 69 9.57 21.06 -11.61
N LEU A 70 9.24 20.43 -10.48
CA LEU A 70 8.95 21.15 -9.24
C LEU A 70 10.22 21.79 -8.67
N SER A 71 10.03 22.94 -8.02
CA SER A 71 11.10 23.57 -7.24
C SER A 71 11.48 22.72 -6.02
N HIS A 72 12.64 23.00 -5.42
CA HIS A 72 13.05 22.35 -4.19
C HIS A 72 12.00 22.53 -3.08
N ASP A 73 11.48 23.76 -2.91
CA ASP A 73 10.48 24.09 -1.89
C ASP A 73 9.15 23.38 -2.14
N GLN A 74 8.70 23.29 -3.39
CA GLN A 74 7.51 22.52 -3.74
C GLN A 74 7.67 21.04 -3.46
N THR A 75 8.85 20.48 -3.75
CA THR A 75 9.16 19.07 -3.49
C THR A 75 9.21 18.77 -1.99
N ALA A 76 9.85 19.65 -1.22
CA ALA A 76 9.90 19.55 0.24
C ALA A 76 8.50 19.69 0.86
N SER A 77 7.71 20.66 0.38
CA SER A 77 6.31 20.85 0.78
C SER A 77 5.46 19.61 0.47
N TRP A 78 5.63 19.01 -0.71
CA TRP A 78 4.93 17.81 -1.08
C TRP A 78 5.20 16.66 -0.10
N LEU A 79 6.49 16.39 0.19
CA LEU A 79 6.86 15.34 1.13
C LEU A 79 6.30 15.63 2.53
N LEU A 80 6.47 16.86 3.02
CA LEU A 80 5.98 17.30 4.33
C LEU A 80 4.45 17.15 4.42
N ALA A 81 3.72 17.71 3.45
CA ALA A 81 2.26 17.66 3.43
C ALA A 81 1.73 16.21 3.33
N SER A 82 2.39 15.35 2.53
CA SER A 82 2.03 13.93 2.45
C SER A 82 2.27 13.21 3.78
N CYS A 83 3.42 13.43 4.42
CA CYS A 83 3.72 12.83 5.72
C CYS A 83 2.79 13.34 6.84
N ILE A 84 2.42 14.62 6.82
CA ILE A 84 1.43 15.18 7.76
C ILE A 84 0.06 14.53 7.52
N SER A 85 -0.38 14.47 6.26
CA SER A 85 -1.68 13.87 5.91
C SER A 85 -1.75 12.41 6.36
N VAL A 86 -0.75 11.61 6.03
CA VAL A 86 -0.62 10.21 6.44
C VAL A 86 -0.57 10.12 7.96
N GLY A 87 0.39 10.78 8.60
CA GLY A 87 0.62 10.66 10.04
C GLY A 87 -0.59 11.10 10.87
N VAL A 88 -1.22 12.24 10.53
CA VAL A 88 -2.43 12.70 11.25
C VAL A 88 -3.58 11.72 11.05
N THR A 89 -3.79 11.27 9.82
CA THR A 89 -4.85 10.30 9.50
C THR A 89 -4.69 9.01 10.30
N GLY A 90 -3.53 8.40 10.22
CA GLY A 90 -3.30 7.11 10.86
C GLY A 90 -3.26 7.20 12.38
N VAL A 91 -2.70 8.27 12.97
CA VAL A 91 -2.78 8.50 14.43
C VAL A 91 -4.23 8.57 14.88
N LEU A 92 -5.06 9.40 14.23
CA LEU A 92 -6.45 9.57 14.63
C LEU A 92 -7.28 8.30 14.45
N LEU A 93 -7.10 7.60 13.33
CA LEU A 93 -7.82 6.36 13.06
C LEU A 93 -7.34 5.21 13.96
N SER A 94 -6.02 5.06 14.17
CA SER A 94 -5.49 4.03 15.07
C SER A 94 -5.94 4.24 16.51
N TRP A 95 -5.97 5.50 16.97
CA TRP A 95 -6.49 5.86 18.28
C TRP A 95 -8.00 5.61 18.36
N ARG A 96 -8.77 6.11 17.37
CA ARG A 96 -10.24 6.02 17.39
C ARG A 96 -10.75 4.59 17.41
N PHE A 97 -10.11 3.69 16.66
CA PHE A 97 -10.56 2.30 16.49
C PHE A 97 -9.77 1.28 17.29
N ARG A 98 -8.77 1.71 18.07
CA ARG A 98 -7.86 0.82 18.80
C ARG A 98 -7.33 -0.30 17.91
N ALA A 99 -6.96 0.04 16.69
CA ALA A 99 -6.52 -0.88 15.64
C ALA A 99 -5.28 -0.30 14.95
N PRO A 100 -4.35 -1.11 14.44
CA PRO A 100 -3.18 -0.63 13.72
C PRO A 100 -3.57 -0.17 12.31
N VAL A 101 -4.24 0.99 12.23
CA VAL A 101 -4.62 1.60 10.96
C VAL A 101 -3.39 2.30 10.38
N VAL A 102 -2.69 1.60 9.49
CA VAL A 102 -1.55 2.16 8.79
C VAL A 102 -2.03 2.81 7.51
N THR A 103 -1.66 4.08 7.34
CA THR A 103 -1.95 4.86 6.15
C THR A 103 -0.67 5.13 5.35
N ALA A 104 -0.82 5.43 4.08
CA ALA A 104 0.28 5.78 3.19
C ALA A 104 -0.25 6.67 2.06
N TYR A 105 0.62 7.38 1.37
CA TYR A 105 0.23 8.04 0.13
C TYR A 105 0.15 7.05 -1.03
N ALA A 106 -0.77 7.30 -1.96
CA ALA A 106 -1.12 6.37 -3.05
C ALA A 106 0.04 6.19 -4.05
N LEU A 107 0.84 5.16 -3.85
CA LEU A 107 1.96 4.82 -4.73
C LEU A 107 1.58 4.76 -6.21
N PRO A 108 0.47 4.13 -6.63
CA PRO A 108 0.11 4.06 -8.04
C PRO A 108 -0.11 5.45 -8.67
N GLY A 109 -0.69 6.38 -7.93
CA GLY A 109 -0.89 7.75 -8.41
C GLY A 109 0.42 8.51 -8.59
N ILE A 110 1.40 8.31 -7.70
CA ILE A 110 2.74 8.90 -7.86
C ILE A 110 3.41 8.39 -9.14
N VAL A 111 3.26 7.11 -9.45
CA VAL A 111 3.82 6.52 -10.67
C VAL A 111 3.16 7.11 -11.93
N LEU A 112 1.85 7.37 -11.90
CA LEU A 112 1.19 8.10 -12.99
C LEU A 112 1.75 9.52 -13.16
N LEU A 113 2.07 10.21 -12.06
CA LEU A 113 2.68 11.54 -12.12
C LEU A 113 4.09 11.52 -12.73
N ILE A 114 4.86 10.44 -12.54
CA ILE A 114 6.17 10.29 -13.19
C ILE A 114 6.01 10.19 -14.71
N HIS A 115 4.97 9.48 -15.17
CA HIS A 115 4.73 9.26 -16.60
C HIS A 115 4.08 10.48 -17.29
N ASP A 116 3.02 10.98 -16.69
CA ASP A 116 2.10 11.89 -17.34
C ASP A 116 2.05 13.27 -16.68
N GLY A 117 2.56 13.41 -15.44
CA GLY A 117 2.48 14.65 -14.66
C GLY A 117 3.15 15.84 -15.34
N GLY A 118 4.26 15.61 -16.02
CA GLY A 118 5.01 16.65 -16.74
C GLY A 118 4.29 17.27 -17.95
N GLN A 119 3.16 16.70 -18.37
CA GLN A 119 2.33 17.23 -19.47
C GLN A 119 1.35 18.31 -18.99
N PHE A 120 1.24 18.53 -17.69
CA PHE A 120 0.26 19.42 -17.06
C PHE A 120 0.96 20.46 -16.18
N ALA A 121 0.33 21.60 -16.02
CA ALA A 121 0.76 22.56 -15.01
C ALA A 121 0.55 21.96 -13.60
N TYR A 122 1.47 22.25 -12.67
CA TYR A 122 1.37 21.72 -11.31
C TYR A 122 0.04 22.05 -10.64
N ALA A 123 -0.50 23.25 -10.87
CA ALA A 123 -1.81 23.67 -10.40
C ALA A 123 -2.97 22.75 -10.92
N GLU A 124 -2.87 22.23 -12.16
CA GLU A 124 -3.85 21.30 -12.73
C GLU A 124 -3.75 19.91 -12.10
N VAL A 125 -2.51 19.47 -11.76
CA VAL A 125 -2.29 18.23 -11.01
C VAL A 125 -2.93 18.36 -9.62
N ILE A 126 -2.67 19.46 -8.91
CA ILE A 126 -3.28 19.72 -7.58
C ILE A 126 -4.80 19.71 -7.68
N GLY A 127 -5.39 20.43 -8.67
CA GLY A 127 -6.84 20.43 -8.89
C GLY A 127 -7.39 19.01 -9.13
N THR A 128 -6.67 18.21 -9.91
CA THR A 128 -7.01 16.80 -10.19
C THR A 128 -6.99 15.96 -8.91
N LEU A 129 -5.95 16.07 -8.08
CA LEU A 129 -5.85 15.34 -6.82
C LEU A 129 -6.97 15.72 -5.84
N ILE A 130 -7.36 17.00 -5.79
CA ILE A 130 -8.50 17.45 -4.99
C ILE A 130 -9.80 16.81 -5.48
N VAL A 131 -10.05 16.80 -6.79
CA VAL A 131 -11.26 16.16 -7.35
C VAL A 131 -11.28 14.65 -7.05
N VAL A 132 -10.16 13.96 -7.18
CA VAL A 132 -10.03 12.55 -6.80
C VAL A 132 -10.34 12.35 -5.32
N ALA A 133 -9.76 13.18 -4.44
CA ALA A 133 -10.00 13.11 -3.00
C ALA A 133 -11.45 13.41 -2.64
N LEU A 134 -12.11 14.39 -3.30
CA LEU A 134 -13.54 14.67 -3.13
C LEU A 134 -14.40 13.48 -3.60
N ALA A 135 -14.05 12.86 -4.72
CA ALA A 135 -14.75 11.67 -5.19
C ALA A 135 -14.63 10.50 -4.19
N LEU A 136 -13.42 10.26 -3.64
CA LEU A 136 -13.18 9.27 -2.58
C LEU A 136 -13.96 9.62 -1.31
N LEU A 137 -14.03 10.90 -0.94
CA LEU A 137 -14.79 11.37 0.22
C LEU A 137 -16.28 11.07 0.07
N VAL A 138 -16.86 11.39 -1.08
CA VAL A 138 -18.27 11.09 -1.39
C VAL A 138 -18.50 9.57 -1.39
N LEU A 139 -17.61 8.80 -2.01
CA LEU A 139 -17.69 7.33 -2.04
C LEU A 139 -17.60 6.72 -0.64
N GLY A 140 -16.67 7.21 0.19
CA GLY A 140 -16.49 6.74 1.56
C GLY A 140 -17.74 6.95 2.42
N TYR A 141 -18.28 8.16 2.45
CA TYR A 141 -19.45 8.48 3.28
C TYR A 141 -20.79 7.99 2.72
N SER A 142 -20.90 7.80 1.41
CA SER A 142 -22.14 7.31 0.77
C SER A 142 -22.33 5.80 0.87
N GLY A 143 -21.33 5.05 1.33
CA GLY A 143 -21.34 3.57 1.28
C GLY A 143 -21.28 2.99 -0.14
N LEU A 144 -21.09 3.84 -1.14
CA LEU A 144 -20.94 3.44 -2.55
C LEU A 144 -19.60 2.75 -2.81
N PHE A 145 -18.60 2.99 -1.93
CA PHE A 145 -17.27 2.41 -2.06
C PHE A 145 -17.32 0.88 -2.22
N GLU A 146 -18.03 0.21 -1.33
CA GLU A 146 -18.15 -1.24 -1.35
C GLU A 146 -18.86 -1.75 -2.61
N ARG A 147 -19.84 -0.98 -3.13
CA ARG A 147 -20.57 -1.33 -4.36
C ARG A 147 -19.74 -1.08 -5.63
N LEU A 148 -18.98 0.03 -5.67
CA LEU A 148 -18.17 0.39 -6.83
C LEU A 148 -16.93 -0.50 -6.95
N SER A 149 -16.25 -0.73 -5.85
CA SER A 149 -15.05 -1.56 -5.79
C SER A 149 -15.32 -3.01 -6.20
N SER A 150 -16.53 -3.53 -5.94
CA SER A 150 -16.95 -4.85 -6.39
C SER A 150 -17.20 -4.95 -7.91
N ARG A 151 -17.39 -3.83 -8.61
CA ARG A 151 -17.64 -3.81 -10.07
C ARG A 151 -16.37 -3.75 -10.91
N VAL A 152 -15.27 -3.21 -10.39
CA VAL A 152 -13.98 -3.24 -11.09
C VAL A 152 -13.37 -4.60 -10.82
N PRO A 153 -13.16 -5.43 -11.85
CA PRO A 153 -12.51 -6.72 -11.64
C PRO A 153 -11.13 -6.51 -11.04
N GLY A 154 -10.88 -7.08 -9.85
CA GLY A 154 -9.60 -6.99 -9.17
C GLY A 154 -8.40 -7.32 -10.07
N PRO A 155 -8.48 -8.38 -10.90
CA PRO A 155 -7.43 -8.71 -11.86
C PRO A 155 -7.09 -7.59 -12.85
N LEU A 156 -8.06 -6.84 -13.35
CA LEU A 156 -7.80 -5.73 -14.30
C LEU A 156 -7.13 -4.53 -13.61
N ALA A 157 -7.58 -4.17 -12.40
CA ALA A 157 -6.94 -3.11 -11.63
C ALA A 157 -5.48 -3.49 -11.27
N ALA A 158 -5.24 -4.73 -10.87
CA ALA A 158 -3.91 -5.26 -10.62
C ALA A 158 -3.05 -5.27 -11.89
N ALA A 159 -3.65 -5.57 -13.06
CA ALA A 159 -2.98 -5.55 -14.34
C ALA A 159 -2.53 -4.14 -14.75
N VAL A 160 -3.38 -3.11 -14.57
CA VAL A 160 -2.99 -1.71 -14.78
C VAL A 160 -1.81 -1.35 -13.90
N LEU A 161 -1.87 -1.68 -12.60
CA LEU A 161 -0.77 -1.41 -11.68
C LEU A 161 0.53 -2.09 -12.11
N ALA A 162 0.47 -3.38 -12.45
CA ALA A 162 1.64 -4.12 -12.95
C ALA A 162 2.22 -3.45 -14.20
N GLY A 163 1.38 -3.10 -15.18
CA GLY A 163 1.78 -2.43 -16.41
C GLY A 163 2.47 -1.07 -16.17
N ILE A 164 1.99 -0.28 -15.22
CA ILE A 164 2.62 0.99 -14.84
C ILE A 164 3.98 0.76 -14.17
N LEU A 165 4.12 -0.29 -13.36
CA LEU A 165 5.33 -0.53 -12.57
C LEU A 165 6.45 -1.26 -13.33
N ILE A 166 6.12 -2.10 -14.31
CA ILE A 166 7.10 -2.88 -15.11
C ILE A 166 8.22 -2.01 -15.71
N PRO A 167 7.95 -0.85 -16.33
CA PRO A 167 9.01 0.01 -16.87
C PRO A 167 10.05 0.45 -15.82
N PHE A 168 9.65 0.62 -14.56
CA PHE A 168 10.60 0.95 -13.48
C PHE A 168 11.53 -0.23 -13.16
N GLY A 169 10.97 -1.45 -13.09
CA GLY A 169 11.76 -2.66 -12.96
C GLY A 169 12.78 -2.82 -14.10
N LEU A 170 12.36 -2.57 -15.32
CA LEU A 170 13.24 -2.64 -16.50
C LEU A 170 14.34 -1.58 -16.44
N ARG A 171 14.02 -0.33 -16.08
CA ARG A 171 15.01 0.77 -15.95
C ARG A 171 16.09 0.49 -14.92
N SER A 172 15.78 -0.26 -13.83
CA SER A 172 16.79 -0.66 -12.85
C SER A 172 17.94 -1.43 -13.48
N PHE A 173 17.62 -2.38 -14.35
CA PHE A 173 18.62 -3.18 -15.04
C PHE A 173 19.24 -2.43 -16.24
N ALA A 174 18.47 -1.57 -16.89
CA ALA A 174 18.97 -0.71 -17.97
C ALA A 174 20.00 0.33 -17.46
N ALA A 175 19.96 0.69 -16.17
CA ALA A 175 20.95 1.57 -15.55
C ALA A 175 22.31 0.87 -15.26
N LEU A 176 22.37 -0.46 -15.34
CA LEU A 176 23.58 -1.23 -15.01
C LEU A 176 24.81 -0.86 -15.87
N PRO A 177 24.71 -0.70 -17.20
CA PRO A 177 25.86 -0.33 -18.01
C PRO A 177 26.44 1.07 -17.68
N ALA A 178 25.57 2.01 -17.27
CA ALA A 178 25.99 3.38 -16.93
C ALA A 178 26.72 3.47 -15.59
N SER A 179 26.39 2.59 -14.63
CA SER A 179 26.97 2.59 -13.28
C SER A 179 27.10 1.16 -12.74
N PRO A 180 28.00 0.34 -13.31
CA PRO A 180 28.04 -1.10 -13.03
C PRO A 180 28.36 -1.43 -11.58
N VAL A 181 29.22 -0.64 -10.93
CA VAL A 181 29.57 -0.89 -9.50
C VAL A 181 28.41 -0.55 -8.59
N VAL A 182 27.77 0.60 -8.77
CA VAL A 182 26.64 1.03 -7.93
C VAL A 182 25.45 0.12 -8.14
N VAL A 183 24.96 0.01 -9.37
CA VAL A 183 23.76 -0.78 -9.69
C VAL A 183 24.00 -2.26 -9.49
N GLY A 184 25.18 -2.78 -9.87
CA GLY A 184 25.55 -4.20 -9.68
C GLY A 184 25.58 -4.61 -8.22
N SER A 185 26.18 -3.79 -7.34
CA SER A 185 26.18 -4.05 -5.90
C SER A 185 24.76 -4.00 -5.30
N MET A 186 23.92 -3.05 -5.75
CA MET A 186 22.53 -2.97 -5.32
C MET A 186 21.74 -4.21 -5.71
N VAL A 187 21.89 -4.69 -6.96
CA VAL A 187 21.23 -5.92 -7.43
C VAL A 187 21.72 -7.14 -6.64
N ALA A 188 23.03 -7.28 -6.42
CA ALA A 188 23.60 -8.39 -5.65
C ALA A 188 23.05 -8.40 -4.21
N VAL A 189 23.03 -7.24 -3.54
CA VAL A 189 22.50 -7.12 -2.18
C VAL A 189 20.99 -7.35 -2.16
N TYR A 190 20.25 -6.94 -3.18
CA TYR A 190 18.83 -7.24 -3.29
C TYR A 190 18.60 -8.75 -3.34
N LEU A 191 19.33 -9.48 -4.20
CA LEU A 191 19.19 -10.93 -4.35
C LEU A 191 19.57 -11.65 -3.05
N LEU A 192 20.71 -11.31 -2.44
CA LEU A 192 21.14 -11.86 -1.16
C LEU A 192 20.15 -11.52 -0.04
N GLY A 193 19.67 -10.28 0.01
CA GLY A 193 18.70 -9.83 1.00
C GLY A 193 17.37 -10.59 0.88
N ARG A 194 16.90 -10.83 -0.33
CA ARG A 194 15.68 -11.63 -0.58
C ARG A 194 15.86 -13.09 -0.16
N ALA A 195 17.06 -13.62 -0.29
CA ALA A 195 17.37 -15.00 0.11
C ALA A 195 17.56 -15.16 1.63
N LEU A 196 18.21 -14.19 2.31
CA LEU A 196 18.66 -14.34 3.69
C LEU A 196 17.77 -13.56 4.70
N PHE A 197 17.31 -12.34 4.33
CA PHE A 197 16.59 -11.43 5.22
C PHE A 197 15.63 -10.52 4.45
N THR A 198 14.63 -11.12 3.87
CA THR A 198 13.63 -10.48 2.96
C THR A 198 13.12 -9.13 3.46
N ARG A 199 12.92 -8.99 4.76
CA ARG A 199 12.38 -7.80 5.43
C ARG A 199 13.29 -6.57 5.32
N TYR A 200 14.61 -6.78 5.30
CA TYR A 200 15.63 -5.72 5.26
C TYR A 200 16.26 -5.55 3.88
N ALA A 201 15.81 -6.28 2.87
CA ALA A 201 16.42 -6.27 1.54
C ALA A 201 16.46 -4.85 0.94
N VAL A 202 15.33 -4.13 0.93
CA VAL A 202 15.26 -2.77 0.34
C VAL A 202 16.09 -1.75 1.12
N PRO A 203 16.03 -1.69 2.48
CA PRO A 203 16.94 -0.88 3.28
C PRO A 203 18.42 -1.17 3.02
N ALA A 204 18.81 -2.44 2.91
CA ALA A 204 20.18 -2.84 2.61
C ALA A 204 20.63 -2.38 1.21
N VAL A 205 19.75 -2.48 0.22
CA VAL A 205 19.97 -1.96 -1.15
C VAL A 205 20.25 -0.45 -1.13
N LEU A 206 19.45 0.32 -0.39
CA LEU A 206 19.67 1.75 -0.24
C LEU A 206 21.03 2.05 0.39
N LEU A 207 21.35 1.38 1.52
CA LEU A 207 22.60 1.58 2.22
C LEU A 207 23.82 1.29 1.34
N VAL A 208 23.80 0.13 0.66
CA VAL A 208 24.91 -0.29 -0.22
C VAL A 208 25.00 0.61 -1.44
N GLY A 209 23.88 1.04 -2.03
CA GLY A 209 23.85 1.99 -3.12
C GLY A 209 24.48 3.34 -2.74
N LEU A 210 24.16 3.86 -1.54
CA LEU A 210 24.76 5.07 -1.01
C LEU A 210 26.27 4.91 -0.81
N LEU A 211 26.70 3.82 -0.17
CA LEU A 211 28.13 3.55 0.06
C LEU A 211 28.89 3.40 -1.26
N ALA A 212 28.36 2.64 -2.21
CA ALA A 212 28.96 2.47 -3.51
C ALA A 212 29.05 3.81 -4.28
N SER A 213 28.04 4.66 -4.20
CA SER A 213 28.04 5.99 -4.83
C SER A 213 29.06 6.92 -4.20
N LEU A 214 29.25 6.86 -2.87
CA LEU A 214 30.29 7.60 -2.18
C LEU A 214 31.70 7.15 -2.62
N LEU A 215 31.93 5.83 -2.64
CA LEU A 215 33.24 5.24 -3.01
C LEU A 215 33.61 5.48 -4.48
N THR A 216 32.62 5.53 -5.38
CA THR A 216 32.86 5.79 -6.81
C THR A 216 32.86 7.28 -7.19
N GLY A 217 32.71 8.18 -6.21
CA GLY A 217 32.63 9.64 -6.46
C GLY A 217 31.38 10.08 -7.22
N GLY A 218 30.38 9.20 -7.36
CA GLY A 218 29.11 9.49 -8.05
C GLY A 218 28.18 10.42 -7.28
N MET A 219 28.46 10.70 -6.01
CA MET A 219 27.64 11.53 -5.14
C MET A 219 28.22 12.95 -5.04
N SER A 220 27.38 13.96 -5.24
CA SER A 220 27.80 15.35 -5.11
C SER A 220 27.87 15.77 -3.64
N LEU A 221 29.04 15.70 -3.03
CA LEU A 221 29.24 16.17 -1.66
C LEU A 221 29.00 17.70 -1.52
N VAL A 222 29.18 18.45 -2.61
CA VAL A 222 28.86 19.89 -2.66
C VAL A 222 27.36 20.11 -2.57
N ALA A 223 26.57 19.34 -3.29
CA ALA A 223 25.11 19.40 -3.19
C ALA A 223 24.65 18.99 -1.77
N LEU A 224 25.32 18.01 -1.17
CA LEU A 224 25.02 17.57 0.21
C LEU A 224 25.35 18.67 1.25
N SER A 225 26.42 19.43 1.06
CA SER A 225 26.76 20.54 1.96
C SER A 225 25.82 21.75 1.82
N GLN A 226 25.13 21.87 0.71
CA GLN A 226 24.09 22.88 0.45
C GLN A 226 22.71 22.49 0.93
N VAL A 227 22.55 21.28 1.50
CA VAL A 227 21.32 20.87 2.17
C VAL A 227 21.13 21.77 3.40
N GLY A 228 20.51 22.91 3.16
CA GLY A 228 20.19 23.87 4.20
C GLY A 228 19.13 23.28 5.11
N GLY A 229 19.34 23.37 6.42
CA GLY A 229 18.30 23.19 7.42
C GLY A 229 17.27 24.33 7.37
N GLY A 230 16.77 24.66 6.18
CA GLY A 230 15.69 25.64 6.04
C GLY A 230 14.47 25.17 6.81
N TRP A 231 13.78 26.10 7.46
CA TRP A 231 12.51 25.82 8.12
C TRP A 231 11.55 25.25 7.07
N LEU A 232 11.06 24.03 7.32
CA LEU A 232 10.10 23.40 6.47
C LEU A 232 8.82 24.24 6.49
N HIS A 233 8.43 24.73 5.33
CA HIS A 233 7.20 25.48 5.16
C HIS A 233 6.33 24.79 4.10
N LEU A 234 5.03 24.84 4.31
CA LEU A 234 4.07 24.36 3.34
C LEU A 234 3.92 25.42 2.24
N VAL A 235 4.14 25.01 1.00
CA VAL A 235 3.96 25.87 -0.17
C VAL A 235 2.56 25.65 -0.71
N PHE A 236 1.72 26.68 -0.61
CA PHE A 236 0.38 26.64 -1.16
C PHE A 236 0.41 26.81 -2.69
N THR A 237 -0.26 25.91 -3.39
CA THR A 237 -0.47 25.99 -4.84
C THR A 237 -1.97 26.10 -5.11
N ALA A 238 -2.40 27.20 -5.70
CA ALA A 238 -3.79 27.37 -6.09
C ALA A 238 -4.21 26.31 -7.11
N PRO A 239 -5.28 25.52 -6.85
CA PRO A 239 -5.71 24.47 -7.75
C PRO A 239 -6.31 25.04 -9.03
N ALA A 240 -5.99 24.41 -10.17
CA ALA A 240 -6.65 24.67 -11.45
C ALA A 240 -7.32 23.39 -11.94
N LEU A 241 -8.46 23.53 -12.62
CA LEU A 241 -9.18 22.36 -13.16
C LEU A 241 -8.83 22.16 -14.63
N SER A 242 -8.50 20.92 -14.98
CA SER A 242 -8.24 20.48 -16.34
C SER A 242 -8.96 19.17 -16.62
N GLY A 243 -9.91 19.18 -17.55
CA GLY A 243 -10.63 17.95 -17.94
C GLY A 243 -9.70 16.89 -18.48
N ARG A 244 -8.62 17.28 -19.17
CA ARG A 244 -7.60 16.37 -19.68
C ARG A 244 -6.81 15.75 -18.52
N ALA A 245 -6.38 16.52 -17.54
CA ALA A 245 -5.68 16.02 -16.37
C ALA A 245 -6.57 15.07 -15.53
N LEU A 246 -7.86 15.38 -15.40
CA LEU A 246 -8.84 14.51 -14.74
C LEU A 246 -8.95 13.16 -15.43
N LEU A 247 -8.96 13.11 -16.76
CA LEU A 247 -9.03 11.83 -17.51
C LEU A 247 -7.71 11.05 -17.45
N VAL A 248 -6.57 11.72 -17.61
CA VAL A 248 -5.25 11.07 -17.72
C VAL A 248 -4.71 10.64 -16.35
N ILE A 249 -4.85 11.48 -15.33
CA ILE A 249 -4.32 11.25 -13.98
C ILE A 249 -5.45 10.88 -13.02
N GLY A 250 -6.55 11.64 -13.03
CA GLY A 250 -7.59 11.55 -12.01
C GLY A 250 -8.33 10.21 -12.03
N VAL A 251 -8.90 9.83 -13.17
CA VAL A 251 -9.66 8.57 -13.29
C VAL A 251 -8.80 7.34 -12.97
N PRO A 252 -7.59 7.17 -13.55
CA PRO A 252 -6.74 6.04 -13.18
C PRO A 252 -6.35 6.06 -11.70
N THR A 253 -6.00 7.22 -11.13
CA THR A 253 -5.65 7.34 -9.70
C THR A 253 -6.82 6.91 -8.83
N LEU A 254 -8.05 7.38 -9.11
CA LEU A 254 -9.26 7.00 -8.38
C LEU A 254 -9.45 5.48 -8.38
N VAL A 255 -9.42 4.87 -9.57
CA VAL A 255 -9.62 3.41 -9.72
C VAL A 255 -8.53 2.62 -8.98
N LEU A 256 -7.27 3.03 -9.13
CA LEU A 256 -6.15 2.35 -8.48
C LEU A 256 -6.18 2.50 -6.96
N CYS A 257 -6.51 3.69 -6.43
CA CYS A 257 -6.68 3.91 -5.00
C CYS A 257 -7.76 2.97 -4.43
N LEU A 258 -8.91 2.90 -5.07
CA LEU A 258 -10.02 2.05 -4.63
C LEU A 258 -9.63 0.56 -4.66
N ALA A 259 -9.14 0.08 -5.80
CA ALA A 259 -8.96 -1.34 -6.03
C ALA A 259 -7.70 -1.91 -5.35
N THR A 260 -6.59 -1.16 -5.34
CA THR A 260 -5.29 -1.70 -4.92
C THR A 260 -4.79 -1.21 -3.56
N GLN A 261 -5.35 -0.12 -3.04
CA GLN A 261 -4.94 0.43 -1.75
C GLN A 261 -6.01 0.19 -0.69
N HIS A 262 -7.18 0.79 -0.85
CA HIS A 262 -8.22 0.73 0.16
C HIS A 262 -8.78 -0.68 0.37
N LEU A 263 -9.11 -1.42 -0.70
CA LEU A 263 -9.60 -2.80 -0.57
C LEU A 263 -8.56 -3.73 0.04
N LEU A 264 -7.30 -3.64 -0.40
CA LEU A 264 -6.24 -4.50 0.12
C LEU A 264 -5.89 -4.14 1.56
N GLY A 265 -5.78 -2.86 1.91
CA GLY A 265 -5.56 -2.41 3.28
C GLY A 265 -6.65 -2.89 4.23
N LEU A 266 -7.92 -2.78 3.80
CA LEU A 266 -9.06 -3.29 4.56
C LEU A 266 -9.02 -4.82 4.68
N ALA A 267 -8.64 -5.54 3.62
CA ALA A 267 -8.49 -6.99 3.64
C ALA A 267 -7.40 -7.45 4.62
N VAL A 268 -6.25 -6.75 4.64
CA VAL A 268 -5.17 -7.02 5.62
C VAL A 268 -5.65 -6.79 7.05
N MET A 269 -6.36 -5.70 7.32
CA MET A 269 -6.93 -5.43 8.64
C MET A 269 -7.91 -6.53 9.06
N ARG A 270 -8.83 -6.92 8.18
CA ARG A 270 -9.81 -7.99 8.45
C ARG A 270 -9.13 -9.32 8.73
N ALA A 271 -8.15 -9.71 7.91
CA ALA A 271 -7.36 -10.94 8.08
C ALA A 271 -6.55 -10.93 9.38
N SER A 272 -6.15 -9.76 9.87
CA SER A 272 -5.40 -9.60 11.12
C SER A 272 -6.26 -9.53 12.39
N GLY A 273 -7.59 -9.73 12.25
CA GLY A 273 -8.52 -9.79 13.40
C GLY A 273 -9.31 -8.50 13.65
N TYR A 274 -9.23 -7.50 12.77
CA TYR A 274 -9.92 -6.21 12.90
C TYR A 274 -11.16 -6.10 12.00
N ALA A 275 -11.90 -7.19 11.82
CA ALA A 275 -13.07 -7.26 10.92
C ALA A 275 -14.20 -6.27 11.29
N ARG A 276 -14.25 -5.79 12.54
CA ARG A 276 -15.28 -4.86 13.01
C ARG A 276 -14.98 -3.39 12.73
N VAL A 277 -13.78 -3.06 12.28
CA VAL A 277 -13.44 -1.68 11.93
C VAL A 277 -14.21 -1.28 10.66
N PRO A 278 -15.06 -0.25 10.73
CA PRO A 278 -15.92 0.10 9.61
C PRO A 278 -15.10 0.74 8.48
N ALA A 279 -15.36 0.35 7.24
CA ALA A 279 -14.64 0.85 6.07
C ALA A 279 -14.94 2.32 5.79
N SER A 280 -16.20 2.74 5.86
CA SER A 280 -16.64 4.10 5.51
C SER A 280 -15.90 5.22 6.26
N PRO A 281 -15.72 5.18 7.60
CA PRO A 281 -14.93 6.19 8.29
C PRO A 281 -13.43 6.16 7.93
N LEU A 282 -12.86 4.97 7.64
CA LEU A 282 -11.47 4.89 7.21
C LEU A 282 -11.26 5.61 5.87
N GLU A 283 -12.12 5.31 4.90
CA GLU A 283 -12.14 5.96 3.58
C GLU A 283 -12.40 7.45 3.66
N GLY A 284 -13.49 7.82 4.33
CA GLY A 284 -13.91 9.21 4.42
C GLY A 284 -12.86 10.09 5.09
N PHE A 285 -12.18 9.59 6.13
CA PHE A 285 -11.17 10.37 6.82
C PHE A 285 -9.85 10.46 6.04
N THR A 286 -9.40 9.39 5.38
CA THR A 286 -8.24 9.44 4.46
C THR A 286 -8.50 10.41 3.30
N ALA A 287 -9.71 10.41 2.74
CA ALA A 287 -10.09 11.31 1.67
C ALA A 287 -10.18 12.79 2.14
N LEU A 288 -10.74 13.03 3.33
CA LEU A 288 -10.81 14.37 3.91
C LEU A 288 -9.42 14.99 4.10
N THR A 289 -8.50 14.24 4.69
CA THR A 289 -7.12 14.71 4.87
C THR A 289 -6.40 14.91 3.55
N SER A 290 -6.70 14.11 2.53
CA SER A 290 -6.20 14.31 1.16
C SER A 290 -6.70 15.62 0.55
N VAL A 291 -7.98 15.96 0.70
CA VAL A 291 -8.52 17.25 0.22
C VAL A 291 -7.81 18.42 0.88
N LEU A 292 -7.62 18.36 2.20
CA LEU A 292 -6.99 19.44 2.97
C LEU A 292 -5.50 19.60 2.69
N SER A 293 -4.80 18.53 2.39
CA SER A 293 -3.34 18.54 2.19
C SER A 293 -2.92 18.68 0.73
N ALA A 294 -3.80 18.38 -0.24
CA ALA A 294 -3.48 18.48 -1.66
C ALA A 294 -3.02 19.88 -2.11
N PRO A 295 -3.59 21.03 -1.64
CA PRO A 295 -3.10 22.35 -2.02
C PRO A 295 -1.65 22.62 -1.64
N PHE A 296 -1.09 21.85 -0.70
CA PHE A 296 0.31 21.90 -0.28
C PHE A 296 1.17 20.84 -0.96
N GLY A 297 0.62 20.18 -1.97
CA GLY A 297 1.30 19.18 -2.78
C GLY A 297 1.06 17.73 -2.36
N ALA A 298 0.43 17.46 -1.22
CA ALA A 298 0.24 16.09 -0.77
C ALA A 298 -0.51 15.24 -1.80
N HIS A 299 0.02 14.05 -2.06
CA HIS A 299 -0.69 13.05 -2.84
C HIS A 299 -1.81 12.39 -2.01
N THR A 300 -2.78 11.77 -2.68
CA THR A 300 -3.91 11.09 -2.05
C THR A 300 -3.47 10.13 -0.96
N THR A 301 -3.95 10.33 0.26
CA THR A 301 -3.74 9.43 1.40
C THR A 301 -4.68 8.24 1.31
N THR A 302 -4.16 7.04 1.51
CA THR A 302 -4.90 5.78 1.40
C THR A 302 -4.54 4.84 2.55
N LEU A 303 -5.30 3.75 2.70
CA LEU A 303 -4.87 2.66 3.57
C LEU A 303 -3.64 1.97 2.98
N ALA A 304 -2.67 1.66 3.82
CA ALA A 304 -1.55 0.83 3.43
C ALA A 304 -1.96 -0.65 3.42
N ALA A 305 -1.44 -1.42 2.48
CA ALA A 305 -1.67 -2.86 2.43
C ALA A 305 -0.45 -3.65 2.93
N ILE A 306 0.69 -3.53 2.23
CA ILE A 306 1.88 -4.34 2.52
C ILE A 306 2.50 -3.95 3.86
N THR A 307 2.72 -2.66 4.09
CA THR A 307 3.33 -2.15 5.31
C THR A 307 2.39 -2.27 6.52
N ALA A 308 1.08 -2.23 6.32
CA ALA A 308 0.10 -2.48 7.38
C ALA A 308 0.25 -3.88 8.01
N ALA A 309 0.64 -4.88 7.24
CA ALA A 309 0.86 -6.23 7.75
C ALA A 309 1.96 -6.29 8.83
N LEU A 310 2.97 -5.39 8.77
CA LEU A 310 4.03 -5.29 9.77
C LEU A 310 3.50 -4.83 11.14
N CYS A 311 2.57 -3.89 11.15
CA CYS A 311 1.95 -3.38 12.37
C CYS A 311 0.80 -4.27 12.87
N ALA A 312 0.09 -4.93 11.95
CA ALA A 312 -1.07 -5.75 12.29
C ALA A 312 -0.70 -7.22 12.63
N GLY A 313 0.52 -7.64 12.33
CA GLY A 313 1.02 -9.01 12.55
C GLY A 313 1.40 -9.31 14.01
N PRO A 314 1.59 -10.60 14.34
CA PRO A 314 2.03 -11.04 15.68
C PRO A 314 3.43 -10.53 16.03
N GLU A 315 4.22 -10.14 15.03
CA GLU A 315 5.55 -9.57 15.20
C GLU A 315 5.53 -8.18 15.85
N ALA A 316 4.43 -7.42 15.67
CA ALA A 316 4.25 -6.14 16.34
C ALA A 316 3.90 -6.33 17.83
N HIS A 317 2.96 -7.23 18.12
CA HIS A 317 2.62 -7.64 19.48
C HIS A 317 1.82 -8.96 19.47
N PRO A 318 2.07 -9.90 20.41
CA PRO A 318 1.28 -11.14 20.51
C PRO A 318 -0.21 -10.87 20.74
N ASP A 319 -0.52 -9.91 21.62
CA ASP A 319 -1.90 -9.48 21.89
C ASP A 319 -2.40 -8.53 20.79
N VAL A 320 -3.45 -8.96 20.07
CA VAL A 320 -4.11 -8.19 19.02
C VAL A 320 -4.61 -6.83 19.54
N GLY A 321 -5.12 -6.77 20.77
CA GLY A 321 -5.64 -5.55 21.38
C GLY A 321 -4.59 -4.47 21.67
N ARG A 322 -3.29 -4.79 21.59
CA ARG A 322 -2.17 -3.87 21.83
C ARG A 322 -1.43 -3.45 20.55
N ARG A 323 -1.71 -4.07 19.41
CA ARG A 323 -1.04 -3.77 18.13
C ARG A 323 -1.35 -2.36 17.59
N TYR A 324 -2.41 -1.70 18.10
CA TYR A 324 -2.69 -0.32 17.73
C TYR A 324 -1.53 0.63 18.06
N VAL A 325 -0.71 0.30 19.07
CA VAL A 325 0.51 1.04 19.41
C VAL A 325 1.51 1.05 18.25
N ALA A 326 1.64 -0.07 17.52
CA ALA A 326 2.50 -0.12 16.34
C ALA A 326 1.96 0.78 15.22
N GLY A 327 0.64 0.80 15.01
CA GLY A 327 0.00 1.75 14.10
C GLY A 327 0.25 3.20 14.50
N LEU A 328 0.00 3.56 15.77
CA LEU A 328 0.30 4.90 16.27
C LEU A 328 1.78 5.28 16.08
N SER A 329 2.69 4.37 16.40
CA SER A 329 4.12 4.62 16.27
C SER A 329 4.54 4.83 14.83
N SER A 330 4.01 4.06 13.87
CA SER A 330 4.30 4.25 12.46
C SER A 330 3.89 5.64 11.99
N GLU A 331 2.74 6.09 12.37
CA GLU A 331 2.23 7.39 11.93
C GLU A 331 2.99 8.57 12.58
N VAL A 332 3.40 8.42 13.85
CA VAL A 332 4.32 9.39 14.48
C VAL A 332 5.66 9.43 13.75
N PHE A 333 6.21 8.28 13.36
CA PHE A 333 7.45 8.26 12.56
C PHE A 333 7.26 8.87 11.17
N TYR A 334 6.08 8.77 10.54
CA TYR A 334 5.77 9.51 9.31
C TYR A 334 5.80 11.02 9.54
N LEU A 335 5.22 11.52 10.63
CA LEU A 335 5.29 12.95 10.99
C LEU A 335 6.75 13.41 11.17
N LEU A 336 7.56 12.64 11.89
CA LEU A 336 8.99 12.94 12.07
C LEU A 336 9.76 12.93 10.75
N ALA A 337 9.47 11.96 9.87
CA ALA A 337 10.07 11.90 8.54
C ALA A 337 9.66 13.10 7.68
N GLY A 338 8.42 13.55 7.77
CA GLY A 338 7.94 14.75 7.09
C GLY A 338 8.72 16.01 7.52
N LEU A 339 8.96 16.14 8.83
CA LEU A 339 9.76 17.25 9.36
C LEU A 339 11.22 17.27 8.85
N SER A 340 11.72 16.13 8.38
CA SER A 340 13.05 16.02 7.74
C SER A 340 12.99 16.19 6.21
N GLY A 341 11.85 16.54 5.63
CA GLY A 341 11.60 16.53 4.18
C GLY A 341 12.57 17.39 3.38
N GLY A 342 12.93 18.58 3.87
CA GLY A 342 13.93 19.46 3.22
C GLY A 342 15.31 18.81 3.13
N VAL A 343 15.74 18.15 4.21
CA VAL A 343 17.01 17.40 4.24
C VAL A 343 16.96 16.22 3.27
N LEU A 344 15.86 15.47 3.28
CA LEU A 344 15.67 14.34 2.37
C LEU A 344 15.66 14.80 0.91
N ALA A 345 14.98 15.91 0.58
CA ALA A 345 14.99 16.50 -0.76
C ALA A 345 16.41 16.81 -1.24
N GLY A 346 17.21 17.47 -0.41
CA GLY A 346 18.61 17.79 -0.72
C GLY A 346 19.48 16.55 -0.85
N VAL A 347 19.34 15.56 0.02
CA VAL A 347 20.06 14.29 -0.08
C VAL A 347 19.75 13.59 -1.42
N PHE A 348 18.46 13.48 -1.78
CA PHE A 348 18.08 12.85 -3.05
C PHE A 348 18.54 13.62 -4.28
N ALA A 349 18.57 14.97 -4.22
CA ALA A 349 19.14 15.80 -5.30
C ALA A 349 20.64 15.56 -5.49
N ALA A 350 21.36 15.17 -4.43
CA ALA A 350 22.78 14.84 -4.48
C ALA A 350 23.08 13.44 -5.02
N LEU A 351 22.07 12.58 -5.15
CA LEU A 351 22.24 11.18 -5.56
C LEU A 351 22.35 11.03 -7.09
N PRO A 352 23.19 10.11 -7.60
CA PRO A 352 23.24 9.81 -9.02
C PRO A 352 21.91 9.19 -9.50
N ILE A 353 21.51 9.56 -10.70
CA ILE A 353 20.22 9.13 -11.29
C ILE A 353 20.12 7.61 -11.43
N SER A 354 21.25 6.94 -11.70
CA SER A 354 21.33 5.47 -11.79
C SER A 354 21.03 4.77 -10.47
N LEU A 355 21.48 5.34 -9.34
CA LEU A 355 21.15 4.84 -8.00
C LEU A 355 19.63 4.97 -7.75
N VAL A 356 19.08 6.14 -8.07
CA VAL A 356 17.65 6.44 -7.86
C VAL A 356 16.78 5.50 -8.71
N GLN A 357 17.14 5.29 -9.98
CA GLN A 357 16.43 4.36 -10.87
C GLN A 357 16.53 2.91 -10.39
N ALA A 358 17.73 2.47 -9.99
CA ALA A 358 17.94 1.11 -9.49
C ALA A 358 17.15 0.87 -8.19
N LEU A 359 17.20 1.81 -7.24
CA LEU A 359 16.46 1.70 -5.99
C LEU A 359 14.96 1.64 -6.22
N ALA A 360 14.42 2.55 -7.07
CA ALA A 360 13.00 2.58 -7.39
C ALA A 360 12.52 1.25 -7.97
N GLY A 361 13.21 0.73 -8.98
CA GLY A 361 12.79 -0.50 -9.61
C GLY A 361 12.97 -1.73 -8.73
N LEU A 362 14.09 -1.86 -8.00
CA LEU A 362 14.32 -2.98 -7.08
C LEU A 362 13.31 -2.97 -5.92
N ALA A 363 12.96 -1.80 -5.37
CA ALA A 363 11.96 -1.66 -4.34
C ALA A 363 10.55 -2.09 -4.81
N LEU A 364 10.26 -1.92 -6.10
CA LEU A 364 8.96 -2.24 -6.70
C LEU A 364 8.80 -3.70 -7.15
N ILE A 365 9.88 -4.50 -7.21
CA ILE A 365 9.81 -5.88 -7.71
C ILE A 365 8.74 -6.70 -6.96
N ALA A 366 8.67 -6.58 -5.65
CA ALA A 366 7.66 -7.30 -4.86
C ALA A 366 6.23 -6.84 -5.22
N THR A 367 6.03 -5.55 -5.43
CA THR A 367 4.73 -4.98 -5.84
C THR A 367 4.35 -5.41 -7.26
N ILE A 368 5.31 -5.43 -8.19
CA ILE A 368 5.12 -5.94 -9.55
C ILE A 368 4.71 -7.41 -9.51
N LEU A 369 5.45 -8.23 -8.75
CA LEU A 369 5.16 -9.66 -8.61
C LEU A 369 3.75 -9.88 -8.05
N ASN A 370 3.39 -9.21 -6.96
CA ASN A 370 2.08 -9.32 -6.35
C ASN A 370 0.96 -8.87 -7.30
N SER A 371 1.17 -7.77 -8.02
CA SER A 371 0.19 -7.24 -8.97
C SER A 371 -0.01 -8.17 -10.16
N LEU A 372 1.08 -8.74 -10.72
CA LEU A 372 1.00 -9.75 -11.79
C LEU A 372 0.31 -11.02 -11.29
N THR A 373 0.63 -11.48 -10.08
CA THR A 373 0.00 -12.66 -9.49
C THR A 373 -1.51 -12.47 -9.37
N LEU A 374 -1.95 -11.31 -8.82
CA LEU A 374 -3.37 -10.98 -8.71
C LEU A 374 -4.04 -10.84 -10.07
N ALA A 375 -3.36 -10.22 -11.05
CA ALA A 375 -3.87 -10.04 -12.41
C ALA A 375 -4.12 -11.38 -13.11
N MET A 376 -3.28 -12.40 -12.85
CA MET A 376 -3.35 -13.73 -13.47
C MET A 376 -4.06 -14.78 -12.62
N GLN A 377 -4.59 -14.41 -11.45
CA GLN A 377 -5.17 -15.37 -10.51
C GLN A 377 -6.42 -16.06 -11.09
N GLU A 378 -7.32 -15.29 -11.69
CA GLU A 378 -8.58 -15.80 -12.23
C GLU A 378 -8.44 -16.17 -13.71
N PRO A 379 -8.63 -17.47 -14.10
CA PRO A 379 -8.48 -17.93 -15.49
C PRO A 379 -9.30 -17.14 -16.50
N ARG A 380 -10.54 -16.77 -16.15
CA ARG A 380 -11.45 -16.04 -17.05
C ARG A 380 -10.98 -14.63 -17.43
N TRP A 381 -10.13 -14.02 -16.58
CA TRP A 381 -9.67 -12.65 -16.79
C TRP A 381 -8.24 -12.57 -17.33
N ARG A 382 -7.49 -13.68 -17.39
CA ARG A 382 -6.05 -13.71 -17.72
C ARG A 382 -5.72 -13.03 -19.03
N GLU A 383 -6.48 -13.29 -20.07
CA GLU A 383 -6.24 -12.71 -21.39
C GLU A 383 -6.49 -11.19 -21.39
N ALA A 384 -7.62 -10.76 -20.82
CA ALA A 384 -7.93 -9.35 -20.66
C ALA A 384 -6.91 -8.63 -19.74
N ALA A 385 -6.47 -9.27 -18.66
CA ALA A 385 -5.46 -8.76 -17.77
C ALA A 385 -4.09 -8.65 -18.47
N LEU A 386 -3.70 -9.64 -19.25
CA LEU A 386 -2.45 -9.59 -20.03
C LEU A 386 -2.48 -8.43 -21.03
N LEU A 387 -3.56 -8.27 -21.79
CA LEU A 387 -3.72 -7.14 -22.71
C LEU A 387 -3.65 -5.81 -21.96
N THR A 388 -4.27 -5.71 -20.80
CA THR A 388 -4.20 -4.54 -19.91
C THR A 388 -2.74 -4.23 -19.52
N VAL A 389 -1.98 -5.24 -19.06
CA VAL A 389 -0.56 -5.10 -18.71
C VAL A 389 0.24 -4.58 -19.91
N LEU A 390 0.09 -5.21 -21.07
CA LEU A 390 0.85 -4.87 -22.28
C LEU A 390 0.57 -3.45 -22.76
N VAL A 391 -0.71 -3.06 -22.85
CA VAL A 391 -1.10 -1.70 -23.25
C VAL A 391 -0.59 -0.67 -22.24
N THR A 392 -0.70 -0.96 -20.94
CA THR A 392 -0.23 -0.04 -19.91
C THR A 392 1.29 0.08 -19.89
N ALA A 393 2.01 -1.03 -20.02
CA ALA A 393 3.48 -1.05 -20.01
C ALA A 393 4.10 -0.45 -21.28
N SER A 394 3.36 -0.42 -22.40
CA SER A 394 3.85 0.13 -23.67
C SER A 394 4.11 1.63 -23.63
N GLY A 395 3.57 2.37 -22.63
CA GLY A 395 3.63 3.82 -22.59
C GLY A 395 2.81 4.50 -23.71
N LEU A 396 1.86 3.78 -24.33
CA LEU A 396 1.00 4.29 -25.40
C LEU A 396 0.30 5.58 -24.95
N SER A 397 0.40 6.62 -25.76
CA SER A 397 -0.37 7.85 -25.59
C SER A 397 -1.21 8.11 -26.84
N VAL A 398 -2.53 8.09 -26.71
CA VAL A 398 -3.48 8.36 -27.80
C VAL A 398 -4.33 9.56 -27.40
N LEU A 399 -4.46 10.53 -28.29
CA LEU A 399 -5.16 11.81 -28.04
C LEU A 399 -4.61 12.56 -26.81
N GLY A 400 -3.33 12.34 -26.46
CA GLY A 400 -2.69 12.91 -25.30
C GLY A 400 -3.12 12.29 -23.96
N ILE A 401 -3.81 11.15 -23.99
CA ILE A 401 -4.21 10.38 -22.82
C ILE A 401 -3.24 9.21 -22.65
N GLY A 402 -2.68 9.06 -21.44
CA GLY A 402 -1.62 8.10 -21.14
C GLY A 402 -2.08 6.64 -21.13
N SER A 403 -1.08 5.73 -21.17
CA SER A 403 -1.27 4.28 -21.30
C SER A 403 -2.07 3.63 -20.16
N GLY A 404 -2.05 4.19 -18.95
CA GLY A 404 -2.81 3.67 -17.80
C GLY A 404 -4.33 3.70 -18.05
N PHE A 405 -4.83 4.79 -18.62
CA PHE A 405 -6.23 4.92 -19.02
C PHE A 405 -6.59 3.93 -20.13
N TRP A 406 -5.79 3.92 -21.19
CA TRP A 406 -6.05 3.03 -22.33
C TRP A 406 -5.93 1.55 -21.97
N GLY A 407 -5.02 1.22 -21.06
CA GLY A 407 -4.93 -0.13 -20.51
C GLY A 407 -6.22 -0.56 -19.80
N LEU A 408 -6.80 0.33 -18.99
CA LEU A 408 -8.07 0.05 -18.31
C LEU A 408 -9.22 -0.08 -19.32
N VAL A 409 -9.30 0.81 -20.35
CA VAL A 409 -10.33 0.76 -21.39
C VAL A 409 -10.23 -0.53 -22.20
N VAL A 410 -9.04 -0.83 -22.73
CA VAL A 410 -8.81 -2.05 -23.52
C VAL A 410 -9.06 -3.31 -22.68
N GLY A 411 -8.60 -3.30 -21.43
CA GLY A 411 -8.82 -4.41 -20.51
C GLY A 411 -10.31 -4.67 -20.24
N THR A 412 -11.06 -3.61 -19.93
CA THR A 412 -12.49 -3.74 -19.66
C THR A 412 -13.26 -4.18 -20.89
N LEU A 413 -12.94 -3.60 -22.06
CA LEU A 413 -13.55 -3.99 -23.34
C LEU A 413 -13.23 -5.44 -23.69
N SER A 414 -11.98 -5.85 -23.56
CA SER A 414 -11.54 -7.24 -23.81
C SER A 414 -12.26 -8.22 -22.89
N ALA A 415 -12.33 -7.90 -21.60
CA ALA A 415 -13.04 -8.69 -20.63
C ALA A 415 -14.52 -8.87 -21.00
N TRP A 416 -15.18 -7.78 -21.39
CA TRP A 416 -16.58 -7.83 -21.83
C TRP A 416 -16.77 -8.67 -23.11
N LEU A 417 -15.90 -8.45 -24.13
CA LEU A 417 -15.98 -9.22 -25.39
C LEU A 417 -15.74 -10.71 -25.18
N LEU A 418 -14.74 -11.06 -24.38
CA LEU A 418 -14.42 -12.46 -24.06
C LEU A 418 -15.59 -13.13 -23.31
N GLU A 419 -16.20 -12.41 -22.37
CA GLU A 419 -17.37 -12.93 -21.64
C GLU A 419 -18.57 -13.13 -22.57
N VAL A 420 -18.87 -12.18 -23.44
CA VAL A 420 -19.93 -12.31 -24.45
C VAL A 420 -19.66 -13.48 -25.39
N GLY A 421 -18.42 -13.64 -25.83
CA GLY A 421 -18.00 -14.75 -26.68
C GLY A 421 -18.16 -16.12 -25.98
N ALA A 422 -17.72 -16.22 -24.72
CA ALA A 422 -17.84 -17.45 -23.92
C ALA A 422 -19.32 -17.83 -23.66
N ARG A 423 -20.17 -16.84 -23.40
CA ARG A 423 -21.63 -17.06 -23.26
C ARG A 423 -22.25 -17.59 -24.56
N ARG A 424 -21.84 -17.05 -25.73
CA ARG A 424 -22.33 -17.54 -27.04
C ARG A 424 -21.86 -18.97 -27.36
N ARG A 425 -20.67 -19.37 -26.88
CA ARG A 425 -20.16 -20.74 -27.02
C ARG A 425 -20.71 -21.72 -26.00
N GLY A 426 -21.53 -21.26 -25.05
CA GLY A 426 -22.10 -22.12 -23.99
C GLY A 426 -21.08 -22.56 -22.94
N GLU A 427 -19.88 -21.94 -22.91
CA GLU A 427 -18.79 -22.27 -22.00
C GLU A 427 -19.00 -21.68 -20.57
N VAL A 428 -19.86 -20.66 -20.46
CA VAL A 428 -20.22 -20.04 -19.18
C VAL A 428 -21.61 -20.51 -18.79
N ARG A 429 -21.70 -21.43 -17.85
CA ARG A 429 -22.95 -21.59 -17.07
C ARG A 429 -23.18 -20.28 -16.30
N PRO A 430 -24.43 -19.74 -16.28
CA PRO A 430 -24.72 -18.65 -15.35
C PRO A 430 -24.34 -19.16 -13.96
N GLU A 431 -23.33 -18.54 -13.34
CA GLU A 431 -23.02 -18.80 -11.94
C GLU A 431 -24.30 -18.56 -11.16
N SER A 432 -24.88 -19.65 -10.64
CA SER A 432 -25.77 -19.53 -9.50
C SER A 432 -25.03 -18.64 -8.49
N VAL A 433 -25.60 -17.47 -8.22
CA VAL A 433 -25.20 -16.62 -7.09
C VAL A 433 -24.86 -17.60 -5.97
N PRO A 434 -23.65 -17.57 -5.38
CA PRO A 434 -23.38 -18.41 -4.23
C PRO A 434 -24.50 -18.10 -3.25
N HIS A 435 -25.45 -19.01 -3.13
CA HIS A 435 -26.36 -18.98 -2.00
C HIS A 435 -25.40 -18.94 -0.81
N LEU A 436 -25.36 -17.81 -0.10
CA LEU A 436 -24.88 -17.81 1.26
C LEU A 436 -25.45 -19.09 1.86
N PRO A 437 -24.61 -19.97 2.44
CA PRO A 437 -25.17 -21.12 3.14
C PRO A 437 -26.23 -20.55 4.07
N PRO A 438 -27.38 -21.19 4.21
CA PRO A 438 -28.43 -20.76 5.12
C PRO A 438 -27.85 -20.86 6.55
N SER A 439 -26.99 -19.97 6.84
CA SER A 439 -26.34 -19.80 8.10
C SER A 439 -27.22 -18.88 8.91
N LEU A 440 -27.84 -19.49 9.89
CA LEU A 440 -28.42 -18.81 11.02
C LEU A 440 -29.73 -18.06 10.73
N GLU A 441 -30.67 -18.73 10.14
CA GLU A 441 -32.03 -18.59 10.64
C GLU A 441 -31.97 -18.85 12.14
N ALA A 442 -32.32 -17.81 12.89
CA ALA A 442 -32.33 -17.83 14.33
C ALA A 442 -33.01 -19.10 14.84
N GLN A 443 -32.24 -20.05 15.37
CA GLN A 443 -32.84 -21.08 16.21
C GLN A 443 -33.43 -20.36 17.40
N PRO A 444 -34.72 -20.53 17.69
CA PRO A 444 -35.32 -20.01 18.89
C PRO A 444 -34.51 -20.54 20.08
N LEU A 445 -34.12 -19.66 20.97
CA LEU A 445 -33.55 -20.00 22.27
C LEU A 445 -34.62 -20.80 23.04
N GLU A 446 -34.65 -22.11 22.88
CA GLU A 446 -35.34 -22.98 23.83
C GLU A 446 -34.57 -22.87 25.15
N ALA A 447 -35.23 -22.24 26.11
CA ALA A 447 -34.81 -22.14 27.49
C ALA A 447 -34.68 -23.56 28.06
N ARG A 448 -33.45 -24.05 28.23
CA ARG A 448 -33.19 -25.21 29.10
C ARG A 448 -33.33 -24.76 30.55
N PRO A 449 -34.16 -25.43 31.36
CA PRO A 449 -34.22 -25.16 32.77
C PRO A 449 -32.90 -25.58 33.45
N PRO A 450 -32.51 -24.93 34.56
CA PRO A 450 -31.27 -25.24 35.27
C PRO A 450 -31.37 -26.61 35.93
N GLU A 451 -30.54 -27.57 35.56
CA GLU A 451 -30.30 -28.79 36.29
C GLU A 451 -29.61 -28.44 37.62
N ILE A 452 -30.36 -28.63 38.70
CA ILE A 452 -29.84 -28.59 40.10
C ILE A 452 -29.07 -29.91 40.31
N GLN A 453 -27.74 -29.84 40.28
CA GLN A 453 -26.90 -30.94 40.75
C GLN A 453 -26.81 -30.83 42.29
N THR A 454 -27.58 -31.64 42.96
CA THR A 454 -27.44 -31.98 44.37
C THR A 454 -26.18 -32.82 44.54
N SER A 455 -25.18 -32.24 45.23
CA SER A 455 -24.07 -32.99 45.78
C SER A 455 -24.49 -33.73 47.01
N ALA A 456 -24.53 -35.04 46.97
CA ALA A 456 -24.60 -35.90 48.14
C ALA A 456 -23.19 -36.43 48.43
N GLN A 457 -22.81 -36.18 49.69
CA GLN A 457 -21.65 -36.72 50.42
C GLN A 457 -21.55 -38.24 50.23
N GLU A 458 -20.31 -38.73 50.17
CA GLU A 458 -19.95 -39.86 51.04
C GLU A 458 -18.44 -39.93 51.26
N THR A 459 -18.17 -39.99 52.53
CA THR A 459 -16.96 -40.15 53.31
C THR A 459 -16.47 -41.62 53.26
N VAL A 460 -15.20 -41.82 53.67
CA VAL A 460 -14.57 -43.02 54.26
C VAL A 460 -13.76 -43.91 53.27
N ARG A 461 -12.50 -43.82 53.26
CA ARG A 461 -11.39 -44.49 53.99
C ARG A 461 -10.04 -44.19 53.33
#